data_0925b7f70fe454c749efd98d6fa61c06
#
_entry.id   0925b7f70fe454c749efd98d6fa61c06
#
_cell.length_a   1.000
_cell.length_b   1.000
_cell.length_c   1.000
_cell.angle_alpha   90.00
_cell.angle_beta   90.00
_cell.angle_gamma   90.00
#
_symmetry.space_group_name_H-M   'P 1'
#
loop_
_entity.id
_entity.type
_entity.pdbx_description
1 polymer ?
#
loop_
_entity_poly.entity_id
_entity_poly.type
_entity_poly.pdbx_seq_one_letter_code
_entity_poly.pdbx_strand_id
1 'polypeptide(L)'
;MQLQADRLFSISMNYKKTAEFASQLDKQDQLSSYRDEFFIPKDENGNELIYLCGNSLGLQPKRTKAYLNQELEDWAKLGVEGHEHAKNPWMPYHEFLSESYSKIVGGKKSEVVAMNSLTVNLHLMMVSFYRPNIKRNKILIEADAFPSDIYAVNSQISHHGYEPKDTLIKLSSREGESVVRTEDIEQVIREKGDEIALIMLGGVNYYTGQVF
;
A
#
# COMPACT_ATOMS: atom_id res chain seq x y z
N MET A 1 -9.14 15.78 13.81
CA MET A 1 -8.06 14.77 13.73
C MET A 1 -6.69 15.36 13.37
N GLN A 2 -6.64 16.37 12.50
CA GLN A 2 -5.39 17.11 12.17
C GLN A 2 -4.67 17.70 13.41
N LEU A 3 -5.44 18.29 14.34
CA LEU A 3 -4.90 18.93 15.56
C LEU A 3 -4.28 17.97 16.59
N GLN A 4 -4.53 16.66 16.51
CA GLN A 4 -3.90 15.67 17.39
C GLN A 4 -2.60 15.10 16.81
N ALA A 5 -2.50 15.01 15.48
CA ALA A 5 -1.26 14.62 14.81
C ALA A 5 -0.16 15.67 15.01
N ASP A 6 -0.51 16.95 14.92
CA ASP A 6 0.45 18.06 15.10
C ASP A 6 0.99 18.16 16.54
N ARG A 7 0.28 17.65 17.54
CA ARG A 7 0.78 17.59 18.94
C ARG A 7 1.78 16.47 19.20
N LEU A 8 1.76 15.40 18.42
CA LEU A 8 2.70 14.27 18.56
C LEU A 8 4.09 14.57 17.96
N PHE A 9 4.18 15.52 17.03
CA PHE A 9 5.45 15.88 16.37
C PHE A 9 6.14 17.12 16.92
N SER A 10 5.60 17.81 17.93
CA SER A 10 6.18 19.05 18.47
C SER A 10 7.01 18.89 19.74
N ILE A 11 7.28 17.67 20.19
CA ILE A 11 8.29 17.45 21.22
C ILE A 11 9.63 17.42 20.50
N SER A 12 10.43 18.48 20.61
CA SER A 12 11.83 18.46 20.18
C SER A 12 12.59 17.46 21.06
N MET A 13 12.49 16.16 20.72
CA MET A 13 13.31 15.15 21.38
C MET A 13 14.77 15.37 20.98
N ASN A 14 15.62 15.56 21.97
CA ASN A 14 17.06 15.65 21.76
C ASN A 14 17.60 14.24 21.54
N TYR A 15 17.58 13.76 20.29
CA TYR A 15 17.99 12.41 19.93
C TYR A 15 19.49 12.22 20.17
N LYS A 16 19.83 11.13 20.86
CA LYS A 16 21.22 10.70 21.06
C LYS A 16 21.49 9.44 20.23
N LYS A 17 22.61 9.43 19.52
CA LYS A 17 23.04 8.28 18.70
C LYS A 17 23.77 7.25 19.56
N THR A 18 23.09 6.70 20.59
CA THR A 18 23.64 5.68 21.50
C THR A 18 22.65 4.54 21.70
N ALA A 19 23.18 3.35 22.00
CA ALA A 19 22.36 2.15 22.26
C ALA A 19 21.50 2.31 23.53
N GLU A 20 22.00 2.99 24.54
CA GLU A 20 21.28 3.26 25.79
C GLU A 20 20.03 4.11 25.53
N PHE A 21 20.16 5.14 24.67
CA PHE A 21 19.03 6.01 24.32
C PHE A 21 17.98 5.23 23.51
N ALA A 22 18.41 4.42 22.54
CA ALA A 22 17.50 3.56 21.79
C ALA A 22 16.76 2.58 22.71
N SER A 23 17.47 1.88 23.59
CA SER A 23 16.87 0.96 24.57
C SER A 23 15.90 1.66 25.54
N GLN A 24 16.16 2.93 25.87
CA GLN A 24 15.24 3.71 26.70
C GLN A 24 13.93 4.00 25.95
N LEU A 25 14.00 4.34 24.66
CA LEU A 25 12.82 4.56 23.82
C LEU A 25 12.02 3.27 23.63
N ASP A 26 12.70 2.15 23.37
CA ASP A 26 12.04 0.84 23.24
C ASP A 26 11.25 0.46 24.50
N LYS A 27 11.80 0.72 25.68
CA LYS A 27 11.11 0.46 26.96
C LYS A 27 9.91 1.37 27.20
N GLN A 28 9.87 2.54 26.58
CA GLN A 28 8.77 3.51 26.70
C GLN A 28 7.72 3.33 25.59
N ASP A 29 8.00 2.52 24.58
CA ASP A 29 7.09 2.27 23.48
C ASP A 29 5.87 1.45 23.97
N GLN A 30 4.69 2.05 23.88
CA GLN A 30 3.43 1.41 24.23
C GLN A 30 3.08 0.22 23.32
N LEU A 31 3.69 0.14 22.13
CA LEU A 31 3.49 -0.92 21.16
C LEU A 31 4.53 -2.04 21.27
N SER A 32 5.49 -1.93 22.18
CA SER A 32 6.60 -2.90 22.32
C SER A 32 6.14 -4.35 22.45
N SER A 33 5.04 -4.60 23.17
CA SER A 33 4.45 -5.95 23.35
C SER A 33 3.95 -6.58 22.05
N TYR A 34 3.58 -5.78 21.05
CA TYR A 34 3.12 -6.32 19.76
C TYR A 34 4.24 -6.99 18.96
N ARG A 35 5.51 -6.68 19.25
CA ARG A 35 6.66 -7.36 18.63
C ARG A 35 6.59 -8.88 18.83
N ASP A 36 6.13 -9.32 19.98
CA ASP A 36 6.00 -10.74 20.34
C ASP A 36 4.87 -11.45 19.57
N GLU A 37 4.00 -10.72 18.90
CA GLU A 37 2.93 -11.29 18.08
C GLU A 37 3.42 -11.78 16.70
N PHE A 38 4.68 -11.53 16.35
CA PHE A 38 5.24 -11.84 15.04
C PHE A 38 6.39 -12.85 15.13
N PHE A 39 6.59 -13.61 14.06
CA PHE A 39 7.81 -14.41 13.86
C PHE A 39 8.90 -13.51 13.29
N ILE A 40 10.00 -13.37 14.00
CA ILE A 40 11.16 -12.61 13.56
C ILE A 40 12.20 -13.59 13.02
N PRO A 41 12.67 -13.43 11.75
CA PRO A 41 13.73 -14.26 11.21
C PRO A 41 14.99 -14.24 12.08
N LYS A 42 15.73 -15.35 12.08
CA LYS A 42 16.96 -15.48 12.87
C LYS A 42 18.15 -15.77 11.96
N ASP A 43 19.31 -15.35 12.40
CA ASP A 43 20.59 -15.69 11.78
C ASP A 43 20.99 -17.16 12.06
N GLU A 44 22.14 -17.60 11.52
CA GLU A 44 22.68 -18.95 11.71
C GLU A 44 23.02 -19.26 13.17
N ASN A 45 23.22 -18.23 14.01
CA ASN A 45 23.52 -18.35 15.43
C ASN A 45 22.27 -18.30 16.31
N GLY A 46 21.09 -18.14 15.71
CA GLY A 46 19.81 -18.05 16.41
C GLY A 46 19.45 -16.66 16.92
N ASN A 47 20.23 -15.62 16.59
CA ASN A 47 19.90 -14.23 16.94
C ASN A 47 18.84 -13.67 16.01
N GLU A 48 17.94 -12.86 16.55
CA GLU A 48 16.92 -12.17 15.74
C GLU A 48 17.55 -11.16 14.80
N LEU A 49 17.12 -11.18 13.54
CA LEU A 49 17.54 -10.19 12.54
C LEU A 49 16.88 -8.83 12.81
N ILE A 50 17.59 -7.77 12.46
CA ILE A 50 16.99 -6.44 12.34
C ILE A 50 16.20 -6.40 11.04
N TYR A 51 14.86 -6.57 11.15
CA TYR A 51 13.98 -6.66 10.00
C TYR A 51 13.33 -5.30 9.72
N LEU A 52 13.78 -4.62 8.66
CA LEU A 52 13.27 -3.32 8.22
C LEU A 52 12.63 -3.35 6.83
N CYS A 53 12.25 -4.55 6.36
CA CYS A 53 11.68 -4.77 5.02
C CYS A 53 10.14 -4.85 5.02
N GLY A 54 9.48 -4.33 6.05
CA GLY A 54 8.02 -4.40 6.18
C GLY A 54 7.24 -3.70 5.06
N ASN A 55 7.87 -2.77 4.34
CA ASN A 55 7.33 -2.13 3.15
C ASN A 55 7.21 -3.09 1.94
N SER A 56 8.04 -4.14 1.90
CA SER A 56 8.00 -5.18 0.86
C SER A 56 7.17 -6.39 1.30
N LEU A 57 7.51 -6.96 2.45
CA LEU A 57 6.78 -8.06 3.06
C LEU A 57 6.82 -7.92 4.57
N GLY A 58 5.66 -7.77 5.19
CA GLY A 58 5.53 -7.75 6.65
C GLY A 58 5.94 -9.07 7.30
N LEU A 59 6.34 -9.02 8.57
CA LEU A 59 6.57 -10.22 9.36
C LEU A 59 5.28 -11.03 9.51
N GLN A 60 5.40 -12.37 9.51
CA GLN A 60 4.26 -13.26 9.69
C GLN A 60 3.69 -13.15 11.12
N PRO A 61 2.41 -12.78 11.29
CA PRO A 61 1.76 -12.86 12.60
C PRO A 61 1.66 -14.32 13.08
N LYS A 62 1.93 -14.57 14.35
CA LYS A 62 1.85 -15.93 14.94
C LYS A 62 0.45 -16.53 14.85
N ARG A 63 -0.58 -15.69 14.84
CA ARG A 63 -2.00 -16.12 14.71
C ARG A 63 -2.38 -16.60 13.31
N THR A 64 -1.61 -16.30 12.27
CA THR A 64 -1.95 -16.61 10.87
C THR A 64 -2.30 -18.09 10.68
N LYS A 65 -1.50 -18.99 11.27
CA LYS A 65 -1.74 -20.43 11.16
C LYS A 65 -3.10 -20.85 11.78
N ALA A 66 -3.47 -20.25 12.91
CA ALA A 66 -4.74 -20.56 13.56
C ALA A 66 -5.94 -20.10 12.71
N TYR A 67 -5.86 -18.92 12.09
CA TYR A 67 -6.91 -18.45 11.19
C TYR A 67 -7.05 -19.35 9.96
N LEU A 68 -5.94 -19.72 9.33
CA LEU A 68 -5.98 -20.62 8.16
C LEU A 68 -6.53 -22.01 8.52
N ASN A 69 -6.12 -22.56 9.64
CA ASN A 69 -6.63 -23.87 10.10
C ASN A 69 -8.13 -23.80 10.36
N GLN A 70 -8.65 -22.73 10.95
CA GLN A 70 -10.07 -22.54 11.17
C GLN A 70 -10.89 -22.60 9.87
N GLU A 71 -10.41 -21.93 8.82
CA GLU A 71 -11.09 -21.94 7.52
C GLU A 71 -11.04 -23.34 6.88
N LEU A 72 -9.92 -24.06 7.00
CA LEU A 72 -9.79 -25.42 6.51
C LEU A 72 -10.71 -26.41 7.27
N GLU A 73 -10.83 -26.26 8.58
CA GLU A 73 -11.73 -27.06 9.41
C GLU A 73 -13.20 -26.81 9.07
N ASP A 74 -13.58 -25.55 8.91
CA ASP A 74 -14.94 -25.18 8.51
C ASP A 74 -15.26 -25.72 7.11
N TRP A 75 -14.34 -25.62 6.16
CA TRP A 75 -14.53 -26.22 4.84
C TRP A 75 -14.71 -27.74 4.90
N ALA A 76 -13.86 -28.43 5.63
CA ALA A 76 -13.93 -29.88 5.75
C ALA A 76 -15.25 -30.34 6.40
N LYS A 77 -15.76 -29.56 7.37
CA LYS A 77 -16.96 -29.90 8.14
C LYS A 77 -18.26 -29.50 7.45
N LEU A 78 -18.27 -28.35 6.82
CA LEU A 78 -19.48 -27.69 6.33
C LEU A 78 -19.65 -27.78 4.80
N GLY A 79 -18.55 -27.95 4.05
CA GLY A 79 -18.61 -27.89 2.58
C GLY A 79 -19.23 -26.57 2.11
N VAL A 80 -20.24 -26.66 1.22
CA VAL A 80 -20.93 -25.50 0.67
C VAL A 80 -21.65 -24.65 1.73
N GLU A 81 -22.08 -25.26 2.84
CA GLU A 81 -22.75 -24.56 3.93
C GLU A 81 -21.81 -23.56 4.64
N GLY A 82 -20.50 -23.67 4.44
CA GLY A 82 -19.52 -22.70 4.95
C GLY A 82 -19.73 -21.28 4.45
N HIS A 83 -20.40 -21.10 3.31
CA HIS A 83 -20.76 -19.78 2.83
C HIS A 83 -21.59 -18.97 3.82
N GLU A 84 -22.45 -19.62 4.61
CA GLU A 84 -23.36 -18.97 5.53
C GLU A 84 -23.11 -19.35 7.00
N HIS A 85 -22.58 -20.56 7.25
CA HIS A 85 -22.54 -21.17 8.60
C HIS A 85 -21.12 -21.41 9.13
N ALA A 86 -20.06 -21.05 8.39
CA ALA A 86 -18.71 -21.06 8.93
C ALA A 86 -18.59 -20.08 10.11
N LYS A 87 -17.55 -20.24 10.93
CA LYS A 87 -17.22 -19.27 11.98
C LYS A 87 -17.05 -17.85 11.43
N ASN A 88 -16.45 -17.77 10.26
CA ASN A 88 -16.38 -16.55 9.44
C ASN A 88 -17.09 -16.83 8.12
N PRO A 89 -18.40 -16.55 7.97
CA PRO A 89 -19.15 -16.87 6.76
C PRO A 89 -18.49 -16.29 5.50
N TRP A 90 -18.37 -17.10 4.46
CA TRP A 90 -17.58 -16.70 3.29
C TRP A 90 -18.26 -15.68 2.37
N MET A 91 -19.58 -15.64 2.34
CA MET A 91 -20.33 -14.67 1.53
C MET A 91 -20.03 -13.22 1.91
N PRO A 92 -20.13 -12.80 3.18
CA PRO A 92 -19.82 -11.43 3.61
C PRO A 92 -18.34 -11.22 4.00
N TYR A 93 -17.44 -12.16 3.70
CA TYR A 93 -16.07 -12.15 4.21
C TYR A 93 -15.32 -10.83 3.91
N HIS A 94 -15.56 -10.25 2.74
CA HIS A 94 -14.99 -8.97 2.31
C HIS A 94 -15.42 -7.77 3.19
N GLU A 95 -16.50 -7.90 3.96
CA GLU A 95 -17.02 -6.83 4.81
C GLU A 95 -16.36 -6.78 6.20
N PHE A 96 -15.78 -7.90 6.67
CA PHE A 96 -15.27 -8.02 8.03
C PHE A 96 -14.12 -7.06 8.34
N LEU A 97 -13.33 -6.71 7.35
CA LEU A 97 -12.17 -5.84 7.49
C LEU A 97 -12.46 -4.37 7.18
N SER A 98 -13.59 -4.06 6.55
CA SER A 98 -13.90 -2.71 6.06
C SER A 98 -13.90 -1.65 7.17
N GLU A 99 -14.42 -1.97 8.36
CA GLU A 99 -14.43 -1.06 9.52
C GLU A 99 -13.00 -0.75 10.01
N SER A 100 -12.14 -1.78 10.10
CA SER A 100 -10.75 -1.61 10.56
C SER A 100 -9.90 -0.89 9.52
N TYR A 101 -10.04 -1.27 8.26
CA TYR A 101 -9.31 -0.62 7.17
C TYR A 101 -9.72 0.83 6.96
N SER A 102 -11.01 1.17 7.12
CA SER A 102 -11.47 2.54 6.98
C SER A 102 -10.77 3.49 7.97
N LYS A 103 -10.48 3.01 9.18
CA LYS A 103 -9.72 3.78 10.20
C LYS A 103 -8.24 3.97 9.81
N ILE A 104 -7.64 2.96 9.18
CA ILE A 104 -6.24 3.01 8.75
C ILE A 104 -6.07 3.96 7.56
N VAL A 105 -6.95 3.87 6.55
CA VAL A 105 -6.84 4.67 5.33
C VAL A 105 -7.56 6.03 5.41
N GLY A 106 -8.26 6.31 6.50
CA GLY A 106 -8.99 7.57 6.70
C GLY A 106 -10.26 7.70 5.84
N GLY A 107 -10.83 6.58 5.39
CA GLY A 107 -12.07 6.53 4.60
C GLY A 107 -13.30 6.19 5.43
N LYS A 108 -14.47 6.13 4.79
CA LYS A 108 -15.68 5.57 5.39
C LYS A 108 -15.72 4.06 5.17
N LYS A 109 -16.42 3.32 6.04
CA LYS A 109 -16.61 1.87 5.88
C LYS A 109 -17.12 1.48 4.48
N SER A 110 -18.02 2.27 3.91
CA SER A 110 -18.61 2.05 2.58
C SER A 110 -17.67 2.34 1.40
N GLU A 111 -16.50 2.92 1.67
CA GLU A 111 -15.52 3.32 0.66
C GLU A 111 -14.30 2.37 0.62
N VAL A 112 -14.27 1.37 1.51
CA VAL A 112 -13.10 0.51 1.69
C VAL A 112 -13.50 -0.95 1.63
N VAL A 113 -12.78 -1.72 0.83
CA VAL A 113 -12.95 -3.17 0.70
C VAL A 113 -11.59 -3.87 0.64
N ALA A 114 -11.46 -4.99 1.36
CA ALA A 114 -10.32 -5.88 1.23
C ALA A 114 -10.59 -6.88 0.10
N MET A 115 -9.77 -6.86 -0.93
CA MET A 115 -9.90 -7.80 -2.05
C MET A 115 -8.56 -8.04 -2.73
N ASN A 116 -8.41 -9.18 -3.37
CA ASN A 116 -7.30 -9.57 -4.27
C ASN A 116 -5.88 -9.11 -3.85
N SER A 117 -4.92 -9.24 -4.77
CA SER A 117 -3.59 -8.64 -4.68
C SER A 117 -3.56 -7.25 -5.33
N LEU A 118 -2.52 -6.46 -5.02
CA LEU A 118 -2.33 -5.12 -5.57
C LEU A 118 -2.41 -5.09 -7.09
N THR A 119 -1.67 -5.95 -7.79
CA THR A 119 -1.63 -5.96 -9.26
C THR A 119 -3.00 -6.28 -9.86
N VAL A 120 -3.72 -7.26 -9.31
CA VAL A 120 -5.08 -7.59 -9.75
C VAL A 120 -6.02 -6.40 -9.55
N ASN A 121 -5.99 -5.78 -8.37
CA ASN A 121 -6.81 -4.60 -8.08
C ASN A 121 -6.47 -3.43 -9.00
N LEU A 122 -5.20 -3.20 -9.30
CA LEU A 122 -4.77 -2.16 -10.21
C LEU A 122 -5.35 -2.36 -11.62
N HIS A 123 -5.31 -3.59 -12.15
CA HIS A 123 -5.95 -3.90 -13.44
C HIS A 123 -7.47 -3.69 -13.40
N LEU A 124 -8.16 -4.15 -12.36
CA LEU A 124 -9.61 -3.95 -12.20
C LEU A 124 -9.99 -2.47 -12.12
N MET A 125 -9.19 -1.66 -11.40
CA MET A 125 -9.40 -0.22 -11.32
C MET A 125 -9.16 0.44 -12.68
N MET A 126 -8.11 0.07 -13.42
CA MET A 126 -7.87 0.61 -14.76
C MET A 126 -8.98 0.21 -15.75
N VAL A 127 -9.46 -1.03 -15.74
CA VAL A 127 -10.61 -1.44 -16.55
C VAL A 127 -11.86 -0.59 -16.23
N SER A 128 -12.03 -0.19 -14.97
CA SER A 128 -13.17 0.63 -14.56
C SER A 128 -13.00 2.11 -14.87
N PHE A 129 -11.82 2.68 -14.66
CA PHE A 129 -11.61 4.13 -14.64
C PHE A 129 -10.79 4.68 -15.82
N TYR A 130 -9.91 3.89 -16.42
CA TYR A 130 -9.19 4.32 -17.61
C TYR A 130 -10.09 4.21 -18.84
N ARG A 131 -10.65 5.34 -19.26
CA ARG A 131 -11.58 5.48 -20.39
C ARG A 131 -10.97 6.39 -21.46
N PRO A 132 -9.94 5.91 -22.20
CA PRO A 132 -9.24 6.75 -23.16
C PRO A 132 -10.09 7.05 -24.40
N ASN A 133 -9.82 8.21 -24.98
CA ASN A 133 -10.35 8.61 -26.29
C ASN A 133 -9.25 9.36 -27.07
N ILE A 134 -9.53 9.75 -28.32
CA ILE A 134 -8.55 10.37 -29.22
C ILE A 134 -7.86 11.60 -28.60
N LYS A 135 -8.58 12.40 -27.81
CA LYS A 135 -8.02 13.61 -27.20
C LYS A 135 -7.40 13.35 -25.82
N ARG A 136 -8.03 12.45 -25.05
CA ARG A 136 -7.70 12.22 -23.66
C ARG A 136 -7.39 10.75 -23.43
N ASN A 137 -6.13 10.38 -23.63
CA ASN A 137 -5.69 8.98 -23.55
C ASN A 137 -4.46 8.77 -22.66
N LYS A 138 -3.81 9.84 -22.18
CA LYS A 138 -2.56 9.71 -21.43
C LYS A 138 -2.78 9.26 -20.00
N ILE A 139 -1.82 8.50 -19.50
CA ILE A 139 -1.70 8.15 -18.09
C ILE A 139 -0.49 8.85 -17.52
N LEU A 140 -0.67 9.56 -16.40
CA LEU A 140 0.40 10.19 -15.63
C LEU A 140 0.79 9.26 -14.48
N ILE A 141 2.08 8.94 -14.36
CA ILE A 141 2.65 8.07 -13.33
C ILE A 141 4.01 8.62 -12.89
N GLU A 142 4.46 8.29 -11.69
CA GLU A 142 5.85 8.53 -11.28
C GLU A 142 6.84 7.70 -12.10
N ALA A 143 8.00 8.27 -12.47
CA ALA A 143 9.00 7.59 -13.31
C ALA A 143 9.55 6.33 -12.63
N ASP A 144 9.73 6.40 -11.30
CA ASP A 144 10.27 5.35 -10.45
C ASP A 144 9.14 4.57 -9.74
N ALA A 145 7.97 4.44 -10.37
CA ALA A 145 6.93 3.56 -9.89
C ALA A 145 7.40 2.11 -9.83
N PHE A 146 6.77 1.30 -8.97
CA PHE A 146 7.14 -0.10 -8.85
C PHE A 146 7.00 -0.82 -10.21
N PRO A 147 7.95 -1.67 -10.60
CA PRO A 147 7.99 -2.26 -11.96
C PRO A 147 6.70 -2.94 -12.39
N SER A 148 6.00 -3.67 -11.48
CA SER A 148 4.72 -4.31 -11.82
C SER A 148 3.64 -3.30 -12.20
N ASP A 149 3.66 -2.10 -11.61
CA ASP A 149 2.68 -1.06 -11.89
C ASP A 149 2.93 -0.45 -13.27
N ILE A 150 4.20 -0.23 -13.62
CA ILE A 150 4.59 0.23 -14.97
C ILE A 150 4.16 -0.80 -16.03
N TYR A 151 4.38 -2.10 -15.78
CA TYR A 151 3.95 -3.15 -16.70
C TYR A 151 2.42 -3.20 -16.83
N ALA A 152 1.69 -3.09 -15.73
CA ALA A 152 0.23 -3.07 -15.73
C ALA A 152 -0.30 -1.89 -16.53
N VAL A 153 0.23 -0.68 -16.33
CA VAL A 153 -0.14 0.53 -17.07
C VAL A 153 0.15 0.38 -18.56
N ASN A 154 1.35 -0.08 -18.93
CA ASN A 154 1.72 -0.30 -20.32
C ASN A 154 0.78 -1.31 -21.00
N SER A 155 0.42 -2.40 -20.31
CA SER A 155 -0.50 -3.40 -20.86
C SER A 155 -1.89 -2.85 -21.10
N GLN A 156 -2.40 -2.00 -20.19
CA GLN A 156 -3.70 -1.34 -20.35
C GLN A 156 -3.71 -0.32 -21.48
N ILE A 157 -2.65 0.47 -21.63
CA ILE A 157 -2.49 1.38 -22.76
C ILE A 157 -2.55 0.60 -24.08
N SER A 158 -1.76 -0.49 -24.19
CA SER A 158 -1.72 -1.32 -25.40
C SER A 158 -3.06 -2.04 -25.65
N HIS A 159 -3.76 -2.49 -24.60
CA HIS A 159 -5.08 -3.11 -24.70
C HIS A 159 -6.11 -2.16 -25.36
N HIS A 160 -5.99 -0.86 -25.12
CA HIS A 160 -6.83 0.17 -25.75
C HIS A 160 -6.33 0.62 -27.12
N GLY A 161 -5.30 -0.02 -27.68
CA GLY A 161 -4.77 0.29 -29.02
C GLY A 161 -3.85 1.50 -29.09
N TYR A 162 -3.32 1.97 -27.97
CA TYR A 162 -2.35 3.08 -27.90
C TYR A 162 -0.93 2.58 -27.66
N GLU A 163 0.06 3.39 -28.05
CA GLU A 163 1.46 3.11 -27.84
C GLU A 163 1.91 3.69 -26.48
N PRO A 164 2.48 2.88 -25.57
CA PRO A 164 2.94 3.37 -24.26
C PRO A 164 3.93 4.53 -24.33
N LYS A 165 4.85 4.52 -25.32
CA LYS A 165 5.84 5.60 -25.48
C LYS A 165 5.21 6.98 -25.75
N ASP A 166 4.02 7.02 -26.35
CA ASP A 166 3.34 8.27 -26.72
C ASP A 166 2.25 8.65 -25.70
N THR A 167 1.85 7.69 -24.86
CA THR A 167 0.67 7.79 -23.97
C THR A 167 1.05 7.88 -22.50
N LEU A 168 2.19 7.31 -22.11
CA LEU A 168 2.64 7.33 -20.71
C LEU A 168 3.44 8.58 -20.41
N ILE A 169 2.96 9.43 -19.51
CA ILE A 169 3.68 10.57 -18.94
C ILE A 169 4.33 10.13 -17.64
N LYS A 170 5.66 10.29 -17.56
CA LYS A 170 6.44 9.95 -16.37
C LYS A 170 6.90 11.21 -15.65
N LEU A 171 6.54 11.33 -14.38
CA LEU A 171 7.02 12.36 -13.47
C LEU A 171 8.40 11.95 -12.94
N SER A 172 9.44 12.68 -13.25
CA SER A 172 10.79 12.46 -12.73
C SER A 172 11.17 13.56 -11.75
N SER A 173 12.01 13.22 -10.77
CA SER A 173 12.71 14.20 -9.96
C SER A 173 13.64 15.04 -10.83
N ARG A 174 13.98 16.25 -10.39
CA ARG A 174 14.97 17.11 -11.03
C ARG A 174 16.37 16.52 -10.86
N GLU A 175 17.30 16.93 -11.71
CA GLU A 175 18.70 16.51 -11.60
C GLU A 175 19.26 16.83 -10.20
N GLY A 176 19.84 15.81 -9.54
CA GLY A 176 20.38 15.91 -8.18
C GLY A 176 19.32 15.79 -7.06
N GLU A 177 18.05 15.61 -7.38
CA GLU A 177 16.97 15.41 -6.40
C GLU A 177 16.50 13.95 -6.39
N SER A 178 16.01 13.49 -5.23
CA SER A 178 15.51 12.13 -5.05
C SER A 178 13.98 12.05 -5.03
N VAL A 179 13.30 13.21 -5.00
CA VAL A 179 11.83 13.28 -4.89
C VAL A 179 11.26 14.20 -5.97
N VAL A 180 10.03 13.94 -6.37
CA VAL A 180 9.30 14.79 -7.33
C VAL A 180 8.67 15.96 -6.57
N ARG A 181 8.92 17.17 -7.01
CA ARG A 181 8.33 18.37 -6.38
C ARG A 181 6.85 18.49 -6.72
N THR A 182 6.05 18.93 -5.76
CA THR A 182 4.61 19.16 -5.96
C THR A 182 4.35 20.15 -7.09
N GLU A 183 5.18 21.20 -7.22
CA GLU A 183 5.08 22.21 -8.26
C GLU A 183 5.24 21.61 -9.66
N ASP A 184 6.12 20.62 -9.83
CA ASP A 184 6.35 19.94 -11.11
C ASP A 184 5.15 19.05 -11.49
N ILE A 185 4.55 18.38 -10.49
CA ILE A 185 3.32 17.61 -10.69
C ILE A 185 2.20 18.53 -11.14
N GLU A 186 1.98 19.64 -10.43
CA GLU A 186 0.95 20.62 -10.77
C GLU A 186 1.20 21.26 -12.14
N GLN A 187 2.45 21.52 -12.49
CA GLN A 187 2.80 22.07 -13.80
C GLN A 187 2.42 21.12 -14.92
N VAL A 188 2.77 19.84 -14.81
CA VAL A 188 2.41 18.82 -15.82
C VAL A 188 0.90 18.70 -15.95
N ILE A 189 0.15 18.74 -14.83
CA ILE A 189 -1.31 18.70 -14.87
C ILE A 189 -1.90 19.95 -15.52
N ARG A 190 -1.36 21.13 -15.27
CA ARG A 190 -1.81 22.38 -15.92
C ARG A 190 -1.53 22.37 -17.44
N GLU A 191 -0.38 21.85 -17.86
CA GLU A 191 0.04 21.85 -19.26
C GLU A 191 -0.63 20.75 -20.09
N LYS A 192 -0.86 19.56 -19.49
CA LYS A 192 -1.31 18.36 -20.22
C LYS A 192 -2.61 17.78 -19.71
N GLY A 193 -3.29 18.44 -18.78
CA GLY A 193 -4.49 17.92 -18.14
C GLY A 193 -5.62 17.55 -19.11
N ASP A 194 -5.73 18.27 -20.23
CA ASP A 194 -6.72 17.99 -21.27
C ASP A 194 -6.44 16.67 -22.03
N GLU A 195 -5.21 16.18 -21.98
CA GLU A 195 -4.79 14.93 -22.61
C GLU A 195 -4.76 13.74 -21.61
N ILE A 196 -4.73 14.02 -20.30
CA ILE A 196 -4.60 13.00 -19.26
C ILE A 196 -5.97 12.38 -18.95
N ALA A 197 -6.10 11.08 -19.20
CA ALA A 197 -7.29 10.29 -18.87
C ALA A 197 -7.23 9.71 -17.45
N LEU A 198 -6.03 9.43 -16.93
CA LEU A 198 -5.83 8.83 -15.61
C LEU A 198 -4.54 9.38 -14.98
N ILE A 199 -4.61 9.68 -13.69
CA ILE A 199 -3.43 9.94 -12.85
C ILE A 199 -3.32 8.77 -11.88
N MET A 200 -2.14 8.12 -11.87
CA MET A 200 -1.84 7.01 -10.97
C MET A 200 -0.54 7.31 -10.23
N LEU A 201 -0.68 7.69 -8.98
CA LEU A 201 0.44 7.95 -8.07
C LEU A 201 0.32 7.03 -6.87
N GLY A 202 1.44 6.53 -6.37
CA GLY A 202 1.47 5.80 -5.11
C GLY A 202 1.11 6.71 -3.94
N GLY A 203 0.45 6.20 -2.89
CA GLY A 203 0.28 6.97 -1.65
C GLY A 203 1.62 7.29 -1.00
N VAL A 204 2.56 6.34 -1.09
CA VAL A 204 3.96 6.49 -0.69
C VAL A 204 4.84 5.80 -1.72
N ASN A 205 5.85 6.49 -2.24
CA ASN A 205 6.82 5.86 -3.12
C ASN A 205 7.64 4.82 -2.36
N TYR A 206 7.75 3.61 -2.88
CA TYR A 206 8.38 2.47 -2.20
C TYR A 206 9.90 2.64 -2.00
N TYR A 207 10.56 3.42 -2.83
CA TYR A 207 12.01 3.60 -2.82
C TYR A 207 12.45 4.83 -2.01
N THR A 208 11.81 5.96 -2.25
CA THR A 208 12.16 7.25 -1.63
C THR A 208 11.44 7.51 -0.32
N GLY A 209 10.29 6.87 -0.07
CA GLY A 209 9.39 7.17 1.03
C GLY A 209 8.60 8.48 0.85
N GLN A 210 8.65 9.10 -0.34
CA GLN A 210 7.87 10.29 -0.63
C GLN A 210 6.37 9.99 -0.55
N VAL A 211 5.64 10.85 0.13
CA VAL A 211 4.17 10.89 0.15
C VAL A 211 3.70 11.86 -0.94
N PHE A 212 2.70 11.45 -1.74
CA PHE A 212 2.08 12.26 -2.80
C PHE A 212 0.74 12.83 -2.37
#